data_416e59c6314a16cdbc8f2054f34da5ba
#
_entry.id   416e59c6314a16cdbc8f2054f34da5ba
#
_cell.length_a   1.000
_cell.length_b   1.000
_cell.length_c   1.000
_cell.angle_alpha   90.00
_cell.angle_beta   90.00
_cell.angle_gamma   90.00
#
_symmetry.space_group_name_H-M   'P 1'
#
loop_
_entity.id
_entity.type
_entity.pdbx_description
1 polymer ?
#
loop_
_entity_poly.entity_id
_entity_poly.type
_entity_poly.pdbx_seq_one_letter_code
_entity_poly.pdbx_strand_id
1 'polypeptide(L)'
;MRERILMNRDWRFLADPGADPVPKTQSAMYLSSKTERLKWGPGGWRHNDTPGFWNLYGELHNEPWEKIDLPHDYLIDQTPDVRENSALGFFRYYPAWYRKHFTLNENDRSRRLVLFFEGVTGIAEVYLNGCFLIRNNGGYNSFEVDITDIARFDDENVLAVYVNPNSYETWWYAGGGIYRNVWLEKSDPVAIERWGAFIPVRQTGVAE
;
A
#
# COMPACT_ATOMS: atom_id res chain seq x y z
N MET A 1 22.67 11.31 -5.61
CA MET A 1 21.73 11.44 -6.77
C MET A 1 20.42 10.73 -6.45
N ARG A 2 19.26 11.31 -6.78
CA ARG A 2 17.95 10.64 -6.58
C ARG A 2 17.67 9.68 -7.75
N GLU A 3 17.38 8.45 -7.43
CA GLU A 3 16.90 7.42 -8.34
C GLU A 3 15.44 7.13 -8.06
N ARG A 4 14.66 6.88 -9.09
CA ARG A 4 13.22 6.63 -9.00
C ARG A 4 12.85 5.39 -9.79
N ILE A 5 12.34 4.38 -9.13
CA ILE A 5 12.00 3.06 -9.69
C ILE A 5 10.49 2.88 -9.65
N LEU A 6 9.88 2.63 -10.80
CA LEU A 6 8.44 2.34 -10.88
C LEU A 6 8.18 0.92 -10.37
N MET A 7 7.27 0.80 -9.40
CA MET A 7 6.96 -0.47 -8.75
C MET A 7 5.60 -1.04 -9.15
N ASN A 8 5.09 -0.74 -10.32
CA ASN A 8 3.72 -1.07 -10.71
C ASN A 8 3.49 -2.55 -11.08
N ARG A 9 4.55 -3.31 -11.41
CA ARG A 9 4.43 -4.69 -11.88
C ARG A 9 4.37 -5.72 -10.77
N ASP A 10 3.78 -6.88 -11.03
CA ASP A 10 3.83 -8.08 -10.18
C ASP A 10 3.33 -7.87 -8.75
N TRP A 11 2.20 -7.24 -8.58
CA TRP A 11 1.48 -7.18 -7.31
C TRP A 11 0.59 -8.39 -7.12
N ARG A 12 0.27 -8.68 -5.87
CA ARG A 12 -0.77 -9.63 -5.47
C ARG A 12 -1.92 -8.85 -4.87
N PHE A 13 -3.12 -9.21 -5.24
CA PHE A 13 -4.37 -8.61 -4.79
C PHE A 13 -5.24 -9.65 -4.11
N LEU A 14 -5.85 -9.29 -2.98
CA LEU A 14 -6.81 -10.10 -2.25
C LEU A 14 -8.00 -9.23 -1.86
N ALA A 15 -9.16 -9.54 -2.40
CA ALA A 15 -10.43 -8.94 -1.95
C ALA A 15 -10.76 -9.42 -0.54
N ASP A 16 -11.15 -8.51 0.34
CA ASP A 16 -11.45 -8.82 1.74
C ASP A 16 -12.82 -8.24 2.16
N PRO A 17 -13.92 -8.80 1.63
CA PRO A 17 -15.27 -8.27 1.80
C PRO A 17 -15.83 -8.41 3.22
N GLY A 18 -15.10 -8.97 4.16
CA GLY A 18 -15.59 -9.27 5.52
C GLY A 18 -14.68 -8.93 6.67
N ALA A 19 -13.48 -8.41 6.42
CA ALA A 19 -12.50 -8.26 7.50
C ALA A 19 -12.37 -6.86 8.06
N ASP A 20 -12.26 -6.79 9.38
CA ASP A 20 -11.45 -5.76 10.05
C ASP A 20 -9.98 -5.93 9.61
N PRO A 21 -9.24 -4.84 9.37
CA PRO A 21 -7.87 -4.89 8.84
C PRO A 21 -6.90 -5.75 9.65
N VAL A 22 -7.14 -5.87 10.94
CA VAL A 22 -6.55 -6.88 11.81
C VAL A 22 -7.66 -7.33 12.75
N PRO A 23 -8.16 -8.56 12.64
CA PRO A 23 -9.13 -9.07 13.60
C PRO A 23 -8.56 -8.93 14.99
N LYS A 24 -9.19 -8.13 15.85
CA LYS A 24 -8.72 -7.82 17.21
C LYS A 24 -8.45 -9.08 18.04
N THR A 25 -9.16 -10.15 17.72
CA THR A 25 -9.00 -11.47 18.38
C THR A 25 -7.85 -12.30 17.81
N GLN A 26 -7.37 -11.99 16.60
CA GLN A 26 -6.29 -12.72 15.95
C GLN A 26 -4.96 -11.95 15.99
N SER A 27 -4.94 -10.70 16.43
CA SER A 27 -3.74 -9.89 16.52
C SER A 27 -2.60 -10.56 17.29
N ALA A 28 -2.91 -11.25 18.36
CA ALA A 28 -1.92 -12.01 19.15
C ALA A 28 -1.28 -13.18 18.40
N MET A 29 -2.00 -13.80 17.45
CA MET A 29 -1.47 -14.87 16.60
C MET A 29 -0.60 -14.32 15.47
N TYR A 30 -0.88 -13.11 15.04
CA TYR A 30 -0.17 -12.47 13.93
C TYR A 30 1.05 -11.66 14.38
N LEU A 31 1.07 -11.21 15.61
CA LEU A 31 2.17 -10.43 16.17
C LEU A 31 3.32 -11.32 16.64
N SER A 32 4.54 -10.93 16.35
CA SER A 32 5.71 -11.47 17.04
C SER A 32 5.77 -10.87 18.44
N SER A 33 5.81 -11.72 19.47
CA SER A 33 5.85 -11.32 20.88
C SER A 33 7.03 -10.42 21.28
N LYS A 34 8.04 -10.29 20.41
CA LYS A 34 9.24 -9.48 20.67
C LYS A 34 9.32 -8.18 19.85
N THR A 35 8.64 -8.10 18.73
CA THR A 35 8.86 -7.01 17.76
C THR A 35 7.57 -6.32 17.32
N GLU A 36 6.41 -6.75 17.83
CA GLU A 36 5.08 -6.25 17.44
C GLU A 36 4.82 -6.27 15.93
N ARG A 37 5.58 -7.08 15.19
CA ARG A 37 5.42 -7.24 13.75
C ARG A 37 4.31 -8.24 13.46
N LEU A 38 3.49 -7.94 12.46
CA LEU A 38 2.58 -8.92 11.89
C LEU A 38 3.41 -10.06 11.27
N LYS A 39 3.24 -11.26 11.79
CA LYS A 39 3.93 -12.45 11.30
C LYS A 39 3.12 -13.16 10.23
N TRP A 40 1.84 -13.24 10.44
CA TRP A 40 0.86 -13.94 9.60
C TRP A 40 -0.26 -12.99 9.18
N GLY A 41 -1.16 -13.48 8.34
CA GLY A 41 -2.23 -12.69 7.75
C GLY A 41 -1.75 -11.83 6.59
N PRO A 42 -2.66 -11.17 5.85
CA PRO A 42 -2.34 -10.46 4.61
C PRO A 42 -1.26 -9.37 4.75
N GLY A 43 -1.18 -8.73 5.92
CA GLY A 43 -0.11 -7.77 6.25
C GLY A 43 1.17 -8.39 6.78
N GLY A 44 1.19 -9.70 7.04
CA GLY A 44 2.28 -10.39 7.71
C GLY A 44 3.47 -10.71 6.79
N TRP A 45 4.68 -10.66 7.33
CA TRP A 45 5.89 -10.90 6.54
C TRP A 45 6.15 -12.38 6.22
N ARG A 46 5.54 -13.32 6.95
CA ARG A 46 5.60 -14.77 6.68
C ARG A 46 4.35 -15.31 6.01
N HIS A 47 3.38 -14.47 5.77
CA HIS A 47 2.20 -14.86 5.01
C HIS A 47 2.61 -15.25 3.60
N ASN A 48 2.16 -16.41 3.15
CA ASN A 48 2.38 -16.83 1.78
C ASN A 48 1.17 -16.43 0.94
N ASP A 49 1.41 -15.65 -0.09
CA ASP A 49 0.44 -15.24 -1.09
C ASP A 49 0.43 -16.16 -2.32
N THR A 50 1.06 -17.34 -2.21
CA THR A 50 0.99 -18.42 -3.20
C THR A 50 -0.12 -19.40 -2.82
N PRO A 51 -1.11 -19.64 -3.68
CA PRO A 51 -2.19 -20.61 -3.42
C PRO A 51 -1.66 -21.99 -3.11
N GLY A 52 -2.31 -22.69 -2.17
CA GLY A 52 -1.98 -24.08 -1.85
C GLY A 52 -0.81 -24.29 -0.91
N PHE A 53 -0.32 -23.25 -0.27
CA PHE A 53 0.75 -23.35 0.71
C PHE A 53 0.20 -23.66 2.12
N TRP A 54 0.84 -24.58 2.83
CA TRP A 54 0.55 -24.88 4.23
C TRP A 54 1.29 -23.93 5.13
N ASN A 55 0.58 -23.26 6.06
CA ASN A 55 1.25 -22.47 7.07
C ASN A 55 1.93 -23.38 8.13
N LEU A 56 2.69 -22.78 9.04
CA LEU A 56 3.38 -23.53 10.10
C LEU A 56 2.43 -24.21 11.10
N TYR A 57 1.13 -23.95 11.04
CA TYR A 57 0.11 -24.54 11.90
C TYR A 57 -0.68 -25.64 11.20
N GLY A 58 -0.28 -26.03 9.99
CA GLY A 58 -0.95 -27.07 9.21
C GLY A 58 -2.28 -26.63 8.58
N GLU A 59 -2.51 -25.33 8.45
CA GLU A 59 -3.67 -24.77 7.75
C GLU A 59 -3.32 -24.51 6.29
N LEU A 60 -4.18 -24.93 5.38
CA LEU A 60 -4.02 -24.69 3.95
C LEU A 60 -4.48 -23.26 3.64
N HIS A 61 -3.56 -22.39 3.21
CA HIS A 61 -3.90 -21.09 2.67
C HIS A 61 -4.36 -21.23 1.22
N ASN A 62 -5.67 -21.16 1.02
CA ASN A 62 -6.31 -21.12 -0.29
C ASN A 62 -6.87 -19.72 -0.60
N GLU A 63 -6.32 -18.69 0.01
CA GLU A 63 -6.73 -17.31 -0.29
C GLU A 63 -6.47 -17.04 -1.77
N PRO A 64 -7.47 -16.59 -2.51
CA PRO A 64 -7.36 -16.39 -3.95
C PRO A 64 -6.62 -15.09 -4.27
N TRP A 65 -5.32 -15.05 -3.98
CA TRP A 65 -4.48 -13.93 -4.40
C TRP A 65 -4.39 -13.87 -5.91
N GLU A 66 -4.76 -12.74 -6.47
CA GLU A 66 -4.67 -12.46 -7.90
C GLU A 66 -3.37 -11.75 -8.22
N LYS A 67 -2.78 -12.10 -9.36
CA LYS A 67 -1.64 -11.37 -9.91
C LYS A 67 -2.14 -10.19 -10.72
N ILE A 68 -1.75 -8.97 -10.30
CA ILE A 68 -2.18 -7.73 -10.94
C ILE A 68 -0.99 -6.78 -11.16
N ASP A 69 -1.19 -5.81 -12.02
CA ASP A 69 -0.33 -4.64 -12.18
C ASP A 69 -1.08 -3.37 -11.76
N LEU A 70 -0.35 -2.36 -11.27
CA LEU A 70 -0.89 -1.05 -10.99
C LEU A 70 -0.85 -0.15 -12.24
N PRO A 71 -1.69 0.85 -12.36
CA PRO A 71 -2.85 1.20 -11.52
C PRO A 71 -3.93 0.14 -11.50
N HIS A 72 -4.60 -0.05 -10.37
CA HIS A 72 -5.64 -1.05 -10.22
C HIS A 72 -6.82 -0.49 -9.41
N ASP A 73 -8.02 -0.57 -10.00
CA ASP A 73 -9.30 -0.25 -9.39
C ASP A 73 -10.20 -1.48 -9.46
N TYR A 74 -10.27 -2.21 -8.36
CA TYR A 74 -11.01 -3.47 -8.31
C TYR A 74 -12.53 -3.32 -8.20
N LEU A 75 -13.02 -2.11 -7.98
CA LEU A 75 -14.46 -1.89 -7.91
C LEU A 75 -15.09 -1.77 -9.30
N ILE A 76 -14.33 -1.28 -10.28
CA ILE A 76 -14.87 -1.04 -11.64
C ILE A 76 -15.22 -2.33 -12.37
N ASP A 77 -14.60 -3.45 -12.02
CA ASP A 77 -14.85 -4.75 -12.66
C ASP A 77 -16.10 -5.47 -12.10
N GLN A 78 -16.75 -4.90 -11.10
CA GLN A 78 -17.99 -5.44 -10.57
C GLN A 78 -19.17 -5.19 -11.50
N THR A 79 -20.15 -6.09 -11.47
CA THR A 79 -21.46 -5.83 -12.05
C THR A 79 -22.27 -4.97 -11.06
N PRO A 80 -22.81 -3.80 -11.47
CA PRO A 80 -23.65 -2.97 -10.61
C PRO A 80 -24.86 -3.75 -10.08
N ASP A 81 -25.15 -3.62 -8.78
CA ASP A 81 -26.28 -4.27 -8.12
C ASP A 81 -27.25 -3.20 -7.58
N VAL A 82 -28.51 -3.26 -8.01
CA VAL A 82 -29.56 -2.31 -7.58
C VAL A 82 -29.81 -2.30 -6.07
N ARG A 83 -29.34 -3.31 -5.34
CA ARG A 83 -29.41 -3.38 -3.88
C ARG A 83 -28.32 -2.54 -3.20
N GLU A 84 -27.28 -2.18 -3.93
CA GLU A 84 -26.19 -1.36 -3.42
C GLU A 84 -26.51 0.14 -3.53
N ASN A 85 -25.67 0.96 -2.91
CA ASN A 85 -25.90 2.40 -2.83
C ASN A 85 -25.81 3.08 -4.21
N SER A 86 -26.90 3.69 -4.65
CA SER A 86 -26.99 4.42 -5.94
C SER A 86 -26.02 5.61 -6.02
N ALA A 87 -25.75 6.29 -4.91
CA ALA A 87 -24.80 7.39 -4.85
C ALA A 87 -23.35 6.96 -5.12
N LEU A 88 -23.05 5.68 -4.91
CA LEU A 88 -21.75 5.06 -5.17
C LEU A 88 -21.72 4.26 -6.49
N GLY A 89 -22.71 4.47 -7.39
CA GLY A 89 -22.77 3.81 -8.68
C GLY A 89 -23.26 2.37 -8.64
N PHE A 90 -23.96 1.96 -7.57
CA PHE A 90 -24.45 0.59 -7.35
C PHE A 90 -23.35 -0.46 -7.21
N PHE A 91 -22.13 -0.06 -6.86
CA PHE A 91 -21.02 -0.97 -6.57
C PHE A 91 -20.95 -1.28 -5.07
N ARG A 92 -20.61 -2.52 -4.75
CA ARG A 92 -20.32 -2.91 -3.38
C ARG A 92 -18.91 -2.49 -3.01
N TYR A 93 -18.77 -1.59 -2.05
CA TYR A 93 -17.49 -1.16 -1.51
C TYR A 93 -17.04 -2.11 -0.40
N TYR A 94 -15.82 -2.59 -0.47
CA TYR A 94 -15.22 -3.48 0.53
C TYR A 94 -13.72 -3.30 0.58
N PRO A 95 -13.07 -3.63 1.71
CA PRO A 95 -11.62 -3.57 1.84
C PRO A 95 -10.90 -4.59 0.99
N ALA A 96 -9.62 -4.32 0.73
CA ALA A 96 -8.74 -5.22 0.01
C ALA A 96 -7.29 -5.11 0.48
N TRP A 97 -6.50 -6.12 0.15
CA TRP A 97 -5.08 -6.16 0.41
C TRP A 97 -4.29 -6.21 -0.89
N TYR A 98 -3.17 -5.52 -0.89
CA TYR A 98 -2.16 -5.54 -1.94
C TYR A 98 -0.83 -5.99 -1.35
N ARG A 99 -0.08 -6.83 -2.06
CA ARG A 99 1.26 -7.26 -1.66
C ARG A 99 2.22 -7.11 -2.81
N LYS A 100 3.44 -6.71 -2.50
CA LYS A 100 4.53 -6.57 -3.45
C LYS A 100 5.81 -7.11 -2.84
N HIS A 101 6.44 -8.04 -3.54
CA HIS A 101 7.74 -8.59 -3.21
C HIS A 101 8.82 -7.85 -3.98
N PHE A 102 9.90 -7.46 -3.32
CA PHE A 102 11.02 -6.80 -3.98
C PHE A 102 12.32 -6.98 -3.20
N THR A 103 13.45 -6.88 -3.91
CA THR A 103 14.79 -6.96 -3.33
C THR A 103 15.52 -5.62 -3.47
N LEU A 104 16.44 -5.38 -2.57
CA LEU A 104 17.33 -4.23 -2.58
C LEU A 104 18.77 -4.70 -2.73
N ASN A 105 19.60 -3.87 -3.34
CA ASN A 105 21.02 -4.14 -3.43
C ASN A 105 21.72 -3.74 -2.13
N GLU A 106 22.80 -4.41 -1.77
CA GLU A 106 23.61 -4.06 -0.60
C GLU A 106 24.16 -2.63 -0.68
N ASN A 107 24.41 -2.14 -1.89
CA ASN A 107 24.82 -0.75 -2.13
C ASN A 107 23.76 0.30 -1.76
N ASP A 108 22.50 -0.12 -1.60
CA ASP A 108 21.41 0.77 -1.18
C ASP A 108 21.37 1.00 0.34
N ARG A 109 22.14 0.22 1.14
CA ARG A 109 22.15 0.27 2.61
C ARG A 109 22.51 1.65 3.18
N SER A 110 23.32 2.41 2.47
CA SER A 110 23.70 3.78 2.88
C SER A 110 22.79 4.87 2.33
N ARG A 111 21.73 4.50 1.63
CA ARG A 111 20.80 5.44 0.99
C ARG A 111 19.53 5.62 1.82
N ARG A 112 18.91 6.78 1.70
CA ARG A 112 17.53 6.99 2.14
C ARG A 112 16.58 6.34 1.14
N LEU A 113 15.66 5.52 1.64
CA LEU A 113 14.70 4.76 0.85
C LEU A 113 13.28 5.20 1.19
N VAL A 114 12.54 5.63 0.19
CA VAL A 114 11.18 6.15 0.37
C VAL A 114 10.25 5.49 -0.64
N LEU A 115 9.14 4.95 -0.16
CA LEU A 115 8.01 4.56 -1.00
C LEU A 115 7.12 5.79 -1.22
N PHE A 116 6.80 6.08 -2.47
CA PHE A 116 5.91 7.17 -2.83
C PHE A 116 4.67 6.62 -3.54
N PHE A 117 3.53 6.86 -2.94
CA PHE A 117 2.22 6.51 -3.48
C PHE A 117 1.59 7.76 -4.09
N GLU A 118 1.28 7.73 -5.39
CA GLU A 118 0.62 8.86 -6.06
C GLU A 118 -0.87 8.96 -5.71
N GLY A 119 -1.50 7.84 -5.36
CA GLY A 119 -2.89 7.81 -4.93
C GLY A 119 -3.37 6.40 -4.58
N VAL A 120 -4.04 6.31 -3.43
CA VAL A 120 -4.73 5.11 -2.93
C VAL A 120 -6.10 5.54 -2.44
N THR A 121 -7.15 4.84 -2.84
CA THR A 121 -8.53 5.24 -2.52
C THR A 121 -8.84 5.08 -1.02
N GLY A 122 -9.52 6.07 -0.45
CA GLY A 122 -10.06 6.01 0.91
C GLY A 122 -8.98 6.00 1.98
N ILE A 123 -8.96 4.94 2.79
CA ILE A 123 -7.99 4.73 3.87
C ILE A 123 -6.96 3.70 3.39
N ALA A 124 -5.69 4.05 3.46
CA ALA A 124 -4.57 3.14 3.20
C ALA A 124 -3.75 2.89 4.46
N GLU A 125 -3.46 1.63 4.76
CA GLU A 125 -2.49 1.25 5.79
C GLU A 125 -1.34 0.51 5.13
N VAL A 126 -0.12 0.96 5.38
CA VAL A 126 1.09 0.43 4.75
C VAL A 126 1.94 -0.32 5.77
N TYR A 127 2.34 -1.51 5.39
CA TYR A 127 3.19 -2.41 6.18
C TYR A 127 4.42 -2.81 5.35
N LEU A 128 5.59 -2.81 5.95
CA LEU A 128 6.79 -3.40 5.35
C LEU A 128 7.36 -4.46 6.29
N ASN A 129 7.57 -5.65 5.77
CA ASN A 129 8.10 -6.79 6.52
C ASN A 129 7.30 -7.06 7.81
N GLY A 130 5.98 -6.83 7.77
CA GLY A 130 5.06 -6.96 8.89
C GLY A 130 5.03 -5.77 9.86
N CYS A 131 5.89 -4.77 9.69
CA CYS A 131 5.85 -3.54 10.48
C CYS A 131 4.81 -2.58 9.90
N PHE A 132 3.88 -2.12 10.73
CA PHE A 132 3.02 -1.00 10.39
C PHE A 132 3.85 0.28 10.26
N LEU A 133 3.67 1.02 9.18
CA LEU A 133 4.42 2.24 8.90
C LEU A 133 3.56 3.49 9.00
N ILE A 134 2.44 3.50 8.28
CA ILE A 134 1.58 4.68 8.20
C ILE A 134 0.13 4.29 7.89
N ARG A 135 -0.79 5.12 8.34
CA ARG A 135 -2.16 5.19 7.86
C ARG A 135 -2.40 6.53 7.18
N ASN A 136 -2.75 6.48 5.90
CA ASN A 136 -3.18 7.65 5.13
C ASN A 136 -4.71 7.65 5.03
N ASN A 137 -5.34 8.78 5.40
CA ASN A 137 -6.80 8.95 5.40
C ASN A 137 -7.26 9.88 4.26
N GLY A 138 -6.62 9.85 3.13
CA GLY A 138 -6.97 10.73 2.02
C GLY A 138 -6.89 10.01 0.68
N GLY A 139 -8.04 9.79 0.03
CA GLY A 139 -8.12 9.04 -1.23
C GLY A 139 -7.54 9.77 -2.44
N TYR A 140 -7.34 11.08 -2.40
CA TYR A 140 -6.96 11.91 -3.57
C TYR A 140 -5.59 12.56 -3.46
N ASN A 141 -4.92 12.42 -2.33
CA ASN A 141 -3.59 12.95 -2.11
C ASN A 141 -2.51 11.88 -2.24
N SER A 142 -1.34 12.31 -2.67
CA SER A 142 -0.13 11.48 -2.62
C SER A 142 0.46 11.49 -1.21
N PHE A 143 1.18 10.42 -0.86
CA PHE A 143 1.90 10.33 0.39
C PHE A 143 3.19 9.54 0.24
N GLU A 144 4.10 9.72 1.15
CA GLU A 144 5.38 9.02 1.18
C GLU A 144 5.62 8.31 2.51
N VAL A 145 6.39 7.24 2.45
CA VAL A 145 6.72 6.38 3.59
C VAL A 145 8.20 6.10 3.58
N ASP A 146 8.92 6.57 4.58
CA ASP A 146 10.33 6.27 4.76
C ASP A 146 10.48 4.82 5.25
N ILE A 147 11.25 4.02 4.52
CA ILE A 147 11.48 2.61 4.81
C ILE A 147 12.95 2.31 5.12
N THR A 148 13.77 3.33 5.25
CA THR A 148 15.23 3.20 5.38
C THR A 148 15.67 2.26 6.49
N ASP A 149 15.05 2.38 7.66
CA ASP A 149 15.44 1.61 8.87
C ASP A 149 14.84 0.19 8.93
N ILE A 150 13.85 -0.11 8.06
CA ILE A 150 13.08 -1.37 8.11
C ILE A 150 13.39 -2.26 6.92
N ALA A 151 13.89 -1.68 5.84
CA ALA A 151 14.25 -2.37 4.61
C ALA A 151 15.34 -3.42 4.87
N ARG A 152 15.23 -4.56 4.19
CA ARG A 152 16.21 -5.64 4.21
C ARG A 152 17.03 -5.60 2.94
N PHE A 153 18.33 -5.88 3.07
CA PHE A 153 19.28 -5.91 1.95
C PHE A 153 19.83 -7.32 1.68
N ASP A 154 19.65 -8.22 2.62
CA ASP A 154 20.09 -9.62 2.61
C ASP A 154 18.96 -10.62 2.31
N ASP A 155 17.73 -10.11 2.17
CA ASP A 155 16.53 -10.92 1.99
C ASP A 155 15.48 -10.13 1.20
N GLU A 156 14.39 -10.83 0.83
CA GLU A 156 13.23 -10.23 0.18
C GLU A 156 12.47 -9.30 1.13
N ASN A 157 12.03 -8.17 0.62
CA ASN A 157 11.11 -7.27 1.28
C ASN A 157 9.68 -7.56 0.84
N VAL A 158 8.77 -7.54 1.81
CA VAL A 158 7.33 -7.71 1.58
C VAL A 158 6.60 -6.44 1.98
N LEU A 159 6.15 -5.69 0.98
CA LEU A 159 5.28 -4.55 1.13
C LEU A 159 3.83 -5.02 1.10
N ALA A 160 3.05 -4.71 2.14
CA ALA A 160 1.62 -4.96 2.16
C ALA A 160 0.86 -3.64 2.35
N VAL A 161 -0.22 -3.47 1.60
CA VAL A 161 -1.08 -2.29 1.67
C VAL A 161 -2.51 -2.75 1.85
N TYR A 162 -3.11 -2.37 2.98
CA TYR A 162 -4.55 -2.48 3.19
C TYR A 162 -5.23 -1.25 2.63
N VAL A 163 -6.28 -1.46 1.87
CA VAL A 163 -7.07 -0.39 1.25
C VAL A 163 -8.51 -0.53 1.69
N ASN A 164 -9.07 0.52 2.27
CA ASN A 164 -10.49 0.59 2.60
C ASN A 164 -11.13 1.79 1.89
N PRO A 165 -11.86 1.56 0.80
CA PRO A 165 -12.51 2.61 0.02
C PRO A 165 -13.83 3.07 0.63
N ASN A 166 -14.29 2.47 1.75
CA ASN A 166 -15.53 2.84 2.40
C ASN A 166 -15.48 4.30 2.86
N SER A 167 -16.02 5.18 2.03
CA SER A 167 -16.27 6.58 2.34
C SER A 167 -17.77 6.80 2.30
N TYR A 168 -18.35 7.13 3.44
CA TYR A 168 -19.78 7.42 3.53
C TYR A 168 -20.16 8.83 3.04
N GLU A 169 -19.17 9.59 2.54
CA GLU A 169 -19.32 11.02 2.27
C GLU A 169 -19.35 11.38 0.78
N THR A 170 -19.31 10.38 -0.10
CA THR A 170 -19.28 10.64 -1.55
C THR A 170 -20.64 10.42 -2.21
N TRP A 171 -20.90 11.25 -3.25
CA TRP A 171 -22.10 11.18 -4.11
C TRP A 171 -21.73 10.72 -5.52
N TRP A 172 -20.58 10.12 -5.69
CA TRP A 172 -20.06 9.65 -6.96
C TRP A 172 -19.20 8.41 -6.76
N TYR A 173 -18.91 7.73 -7.86
CA TYR A 173 -17.97 6.64 -7.86
C TYR A 173 -16.56 7.13 -7.47
N ALA A 174 -16.08 6.69 -6.32
CA ALA A 174 -14.76 7.08 -5.80
C ALA A 174 -13.64 6.12 -6.21
N GLY A 175 -14.00 4.97 -6.78
CA GLY A 175 -13.06 3.89 -7.10
C GLY A 175 -12.60 3.08 -5.89
N GLY A 176 -11.74 2.11 -6.14
CA GLY A 176 -11.17 1.24 -5.09
C GLY A 176 -9.79 0.74 -5.46
N GLY A 177 -8.83 0.90 -4.56
CA GLY A 177 -7.51 0.33 -4.75
C GLY A 177 -6.38 1.33 -4.87
N ILE A 178 -5.24 0.85 -5.38
CA ILE A 178 -4.07 1.67 -5.69
C ILE A 178 -4.23 2.14 -7.14
N TYR A 179 -4.95 3.25 -7.33
CA TYR A 179 -5.38 3.73 -8.65
C TYR A 179 -4.35 4.60 -9.38
N ARG A 180 -3.17 4.81 -8.77
CA ARG A 180 -2.03 5.52 -9.38
C ARG A 180 -0.74 4.75 -9.15
N ASN A 181 0.38 5.33 -9.64
CA ASN A 181 1.68 4.69 -9.55
C ASN A 181 2.21 4.61 -8.12
N VAL A 182 3.03 3.58 -7.90
CA VAL A 182 3.87 3.44 -6.70
C VAL A 182 5.33 3.47 -7.13
N TRP A 183 6.14 4.23 -6.40
CA TRP A 183 7.56 4.40 -6.68
C TRP A 183 8.41 4.06 -5.48
N LEU A 184 9.55 3.43 -5.72
CA LEU A 184 10.66 3.37 -4.79
C LEU A 184 11.66 4.47 -5.17
N GLU A 185 11.91 5.38 -4.25
CA GLU A 185 12.91 6.42 -4.40
C GLU A 185 14.11 6.14 -3.51
N LYS A 186 15.29 6.26 -4.10
CA LYS A 186 16.57 6.10 -3.44
C LYS A 186 17.33 7.41 -3.56
N SER A 187 17.77 7.97 -2.46
CA SER A 187 18.58 9.19 -2.45
C SER A 187 19.77 9.08 -1.51
N ASP A 188 20.70 9.98 -1.64
CA ASP A 188 21.74 10.14 -0.62
C ASP A 188 21.08 10.59 0.70
N PRO A 189 21.67 10.28 1.88
CA PRO A 189 21.12 10.69 3.18
C PRO A 189 20.90 12.19 3.29
N VAL A 190 21.77 12.98 2.62
CA VAL A 190 21.61 14.44 2.49
C VAL A 190 21.09 14.74 1.09
N ALA A 191 19.83 15.09 1.00
CA ALA A 191 19.18 15.41 -0.27
C ALA A 191 18.07 16.43 -0.02
N ILE A 192 17.71 17.20 -1.05
CA ILE A 192 16.53 18.06 -1.01
C ILE A 192 15.30 17.18 -0.92
N GLU A 193 14.47 17.42 0.07
CA GLU A 193 13.20 16.69 0.21
C GLU A 193 12.25 16.92 -0.97
N ARG A 194 11.29 16.05 -1.14
CA ARG A 194 10.20 16.28 -2.07
C ARG A 194 9.45 17.54 -1.60
N TRP A 195 9.16 18.45 -2.53
CA TRP A 195 8.55 19.77 -2.22
C TRP A 195 9.38 20.67 -1.29
N GLY A 196 10.64 20.30 -0.99
CA GLY A 196 11.52 21.04 -0.09
C GLY A 196 12.12 22.32 -0.69
N ALA A 197 11.91 22.60 -1.99
CA ALA A 197 12.36 23.84 -2.62
C ALA A 197 11.18 24.81 -2.75
N PHE A 198 11.27 25.95 -2.09
CA PHE A 198 10.34 27.07 -2.25
C PHE A 198 11.04 28.22 -3.00
N ILE A 199 10.53 28.58 -4.18
CA ILE A 199 11.09 29.64 -5.01
C ILE A 199 10.06 30.76 -5.11
N PRO A 200 10.12 31.78 -4.23
CA PRO A 200 9.22 32.92 -4.30
C PRO A 200 9.59 33.81 -5.49
N VAL A 201 8.60 34.15 -6.29
CA VAL A 201 8.76 35.12 -7.36
C VAL A 201 8.18 36.48 -6.90
N ARG A 202 8.99 37.54 -6.91
CA ARG A 202 8.54 38.87 -6.67
C ARG A 202 8.64 39.70 -7.95
N GLN A 203 7.51 40.19 -8.43
CA GLN A 203 7.50 41.14 -9.53
C GLN A 203 7.97 42.49 -9.04
N THR A 204 9.07 43.00 -9.61
CA THR A 204 9.69 44.29 -9.20
C THR A 204 9.47 45.42 -10.20
N GLY A 205 8.74 45.17 -11.30
CA GLY A 205 8.41 46.16 -12.35
C GLY A 205 6.91 46.35 -12.51
N VAL A 206 6.50 47.57 -12.82
CA VAL A 206 5.14 47.84 -13.34
C VAL A 206 5.19 47.51 -14.83
N ALA A 207 4.27 46.66 -15.30
CA ALA A 207 4.09 46.50 -16.75
C ALA A 207 3.52 47.80 -17.29
N GLU A 208 4.26 48.47 -18.16
CA GLU A 208 3.76 49.56 -18.98
C GLU A 208 2.83 49.03 -20.05
#